data_be6f39d25ee987bd59b6bea6fa6208fd
#
_entry.id   be6f39d25ee987bd59b6bea6fa6208fd
#
_cell.length_a   1.000
_cell.length_b   1.000
_cell.length_c   1.000
_cell.angle_alpha   90.00
_cell.angle_beta   90.00
_cell.angle_gamma   90.00
#
_symmetry.space_group_name_H-M   'P 1'
#
loop_
_entity.id
_entity.type
_entity.pdbx_description
1 polymer ?
#
loop_
_entity_poly.entity_id
_entity_poly.type
_entity_poly.pdbx_seq_one_letter_code
_entity_poly.pdbx_strand_id
1 'polypeptide(L)'
;DEIWKDITGFENMYQVSNLGRVKSLPKLKRVTVFNKAHIKIMTKERIIGGSLDKSGYIQINLRKNRKIKKYRIHRLVAEAFLAPIAGCNIVNHKKNDNRLSNLEWCTEKDNTHHCIYALKNKWWLCHEKAVEQYSLEGILIERYSSITEAAKSVGILHSSISSCCNGKT
;
A
#
# COMPACT_ATOMS: atom_id res chain seq x y z
N ASP A 1 0.11 22.05 -14.67
CA ASP A 1 0.72 21.39 -15.86
C ASP A 1 1.22 20.01 -15.49
N GLU A 2 1.23 19.08 -16.45
CA GLU A 2 1.78 17.75 -16.26
C GLU A 2 3.28 17.72 -16.59
N ILE A 3 4.07 17.30 -15.61
CA ILE A 3 5.53 17.21 -15.71
C ILE A 3 5.92 15.73 -15.75
N TRP A 4 6.82 15.36 -16.65
CA TRP A 4 7.33 14.00 -16.83
C TRP A 4 8.79 13.90 -16.42
N LYS A 5 9.14 12.85 -15.68
CA LYS A 5 10.51 12.51 -15.30
C LYS A 5 10.82 11.05 -15.62
N ASP A 6 12.07 10.76 -15.94
CA ASP A 6 12.53 9.40 -16.15
C ASP A 6 12.39 8.58 -14.86
N ILE A 7 11.99 7.31 -15.01
CA ILE A 7 11.95 6.37 -13.90
C ILE A 7 13.37 5.87 -13.64
N THR A 8 13.85 6.04 -12.40
CA THR A 8 15.18 5.59 -11.97
C THR A 8 15.42 4.12 -12.31
N GLY A 9 16.54 3.86 -13.00
CA GLY A 9 16.88 2.54 -13.51
C GLY A 9 16.19 2.14 -14.82
N PHE A 10 15.34 3.01 -15.39
CA PHE A 10 14.65 2.82 -16.66
C PHE A 10 14.73 4.06 -17.56
N GLU A 11 15.80 4.81 -17.45
CA GLU A 11 16.08 6.03 -18.20
C GLU A 11 15.97 5.76 -19.72
N ASN A 12 15.40 6.69 -20.45
CA ASN A 12 15.14 6.58 -21.89
C ASN A 12 14.18 5.43 -22.29
N MET A 13 13.52 4.77 -21.33
CA MET A 13 12.58 3.68 -21.58
C MET A 13 11.17 4.00 -21.10
N TYR A 14 11.06 4.58 -19.90
CA TYR A 14 9.80 4.90 -19.26
C TYR A 14 9.90 6.20 -18.47
N GLN A 15 8.82 6.97 -18.47
CA GLN A 15 8.64 8.17 -17.67
C GLN A 15 7.40 8.08 -16.79
N VAL A 16 7.45 8.74 -15.65
CA VAL A 16 6.32 8.91 -14.74
C VAL A 16 5.99 10.41 -14.63
N SER A 17 4.70 10.72 -14.51
CA SER A 17 4.24 12.10 -14.35
C SER A 17 3.89 12.43 -12.91
N ASN A 18 3.91 13.74 -12.60
CA ASN A 18 3.41 14.28 -11.33
C ASN A 18 1.89 14.03 -11.12
N LEU A 19 1.17 13.61 -12.16
CA LEU A 19 -0.25 13.23 -12.10
C LEU A 19 -0.47 11.71 -11.92
N GLY A 20 0.60 10.93 -11.70
CA GLY A 20 0.49 9.48 -11.46
C GLY A 20 0.29 8.67 -12.74
N ARG A 21 0.61 9.19 -13.90
CA ARG A 21 0.60 8.46 -15.18
C ARG A 21 1.99 7.96 -15.52
N VAL A 22 2.08 6.84 -16.23
CA VAL A 22 3.34 6.27 -16.71
C VAL A 22 3.27 6.10 -18.21
N LYS A 23 4.36 6.45 -18.92
CA LYS A 23 4.46 6.27 -20.37
C LYS A 23 5.73 5.49 -20.75
N SER A 24 5.63 4.74 -21.84
CA SER A 24 6.79 4.17 -22.50
C SER A 24 7.29 5.09 -23.59
N LEU A 25 8.59 5.33 -23.61
CA LEU A 25 9.24 6.13 -24.64
C LEU A 25 9.40 5.33 -25.95
N PRO A 26 9.56 6.02 -27.09
CA PRO A 26 9.85 5.39 -28.37
C PRO A 26 11.14 4.57 -28.29
N LYS A 27 11.13 3.38 -28.89
CA LYS A 27 12.31 2.51 -28.96
C LYS A 27 12.38 1.74 -30.25
N LEU A 28 13.60 1.41 -30.68
CA LEU A 28 13.83 0.54 -31.81
C LEU A 28 13.46 -0.91 -31.45
N LYS A 29 12.58 -1.51 -32.21
CA LYS A 29 12.18 -2.91 -32.09
C LYS A 29 12.54 -3.65 -33.37
N ARG A 30 13.18 -4.81 -33.25
CA ARG A 30 13.39 -5.73 -34.37
C ARG A 30 12.12 -6.55 -34.57
N VAL A 31 11.61 -6.54 -35.79
CA VAL A 31 10.43 -7.32 -36.18
C VAL A 31 10.84 -8.25 -37.30
N THR A 32 10.44 -9.51 -37.21
CA THR A 32 10.62 -10.51 -38.28
C THR A 32 9.45 -10.40 -39.25
N VAL A 33 9.74 -10.22 -40.51
CA VAL A 33 8.76 -10.14 -41.59
C VAL A 33 8.97 -11.33 -42.51
N PHE A 34 7.89 -12.02 -42.87
CA PHE A 34 7.90 -13.18 -43.80
C PHE A 34 8.96 -14.25 -43.43
N ASN A 35 9.10 -14.56 -42.14
CA ASN A 35 9.98 -15.60 -41.57
C ASN A 35 11.48 -15.48 -41.87
N LYS A 36 11.96 -14.51 -42.63
CA LYS A 36 13.41 -14.41 -43.00
C LYS A 36 13.98 -12.98 -42.86
N ALA A 37 13.17 -11.95 -43.04
CA ALA A 37 13.65 -10.57 -42.99
C ALA A 37 13.48 -9.95 -41.61
N HIS A 38 14.52 -9.24 -41.11
CA HIS A 38 14.45 -8.48 -39.89
C HIS A 38 14.51 -7.00 -40.22
N ILE A 39 13.46 -6.26 -39.85
CA ILE A 39 13.41 -4.81 -39.92
C ILE A 39 13.44 -4.19 -38.53
N LYS A 40 14.03 -3.00 -38.44
CA LYS A 40 13.97 -2.19 -37.23
C LYS A 40 12.86 -1.17 -37.39
N ILE A 41 11.93 -1.13 -36.46
CA ILE A 41 10.86 -0.11 -36.43
C ILE A 41 10.96 0.70 -35.12
N MET A 42 10.68 1.98 -35.22
CA MET A 42 10.55 2.85 -34.04
C MET A 42 9.13 2.70 -33.49
N THR A 43 9.02 2.32 -32.24
CA THR A 43 7.69 2.32 -31.58
C THR A 43 7.27 3.76 -31.26
N LYS A 44 5.96 4.00 -31.16
CA LYS A 44 5.43 5.30 -30.70
C LYS A 44 5.44 5.35 -29.16
N GLU A 45 5.49 6.55 -28.61
CA GLU A 45 5.19 6.83 -27.22
C GLU A 45 3.77 6.38 -26.86
N ARG A 46 3.56 5.84 -25.69
CA ARG A 46 2.21 5.47 -25.22
C ARG A 46 2.11 5.50 -23.70
N ILE A 47 0.96 5.94 -23.20
CA ILE A 47 0.59 5.77 -21.80
C ILE A 47 0.35 4.29 -21.51
N ILE A 48 0.84 3.82 -20.39
CA ILE A 48 0.70 2.44 -19.95
C ILE A 48 -0.34 2.38 -18.84
N GLY A 49 -1.36 1.55 -19.03
CA GLY A 49 -2.37 1.29 -18.00
C GLY A 49 -1.82 0.48 -16.84
N GLY A 50 -2.24 0.81 -15.62
CA GLY A 50 -1.97 0.01 -14.43
C GLY A 50 -3.10 -0.95 -14.10
N SER A 51 -2.84 -1.86 -13.17
CA SER A 51 -3.83 -2.76 -12.56
C SER A 51 -3.80 -2.64 -11.04
N LEU A 52 -4.92 -2.91 -10.37
CA LEU A 52 -4.96 -2.96 -8.91
C LEU A 52 -4.23 -4.20 -8.38
N ASP A 53 -3.43 -4.04 -7.34
CA ASP A 53 -2.92 -5.16 -6.55
C ASP A 53 -3.95 -5.62 -5.52
N LYS A 54 -3.67 -6.72 -4.80
CA LYS A 54 -4.57 -7.27 -3.77
C LYS A 54 -4.87 -6.28 -2.62
N SER A 55 -4.00 -5.30 -2.43
CA SER A 55 -4.14 -4.26 -1.40
C SER A 55 -4.85 -3.00 -1.92
N GLY A 56 -5.28 -2.99 -3.19
CA GLY A 56 -5.97 -1.87 -3.82
C GLY A 56 -5.03 -0.74 -4.28
N TYR A 57 -3.74 -1.01 -4.47
CA TYR A 57 -2.80 -0.05 -5.06
C TYR A 57 -2.63 -0.28 -6.56
N ILE A 58 -2.53 0.81 -7.32
CA ILE A 58 -2.29 0.72 -8.75
C ILE A 58 -0.82 0.36 -8.99
N GLN A 59 -0.60 -0.76 -9.69
CA GLN A 59 0.71 -1.26 -10.07
C GLN A 59 0.86 -1.35 -11.58
N ILE A 60 2.10 -1.33 -12.04
CA ILE A 60 2.47 -1.38 -13.46
C ILE A 60 3.63 -2.36 -13.68
N ASN A 61 3.65 -2.99 -14.85
CA ASN A 61 4.72 -3.88 -15.27
C ASN A 61 5.74 -3.12 -16.11
N LEU A 62 6.95 -2.96 -15.62
CA LEU A 62 8.07 -2.41 -16.37
C LEU A 62 9.00 -3.53 -16.83
N ARG A 63 9.46 -3.45 -18.09
CA ARG A 63 10.35 -4.44 -18.69
C ARG A 63 11.71 -3.83 -18.99
N LYS A 64 12.78 -4.46 -18.48
CA LYS A 64 14.18 -4.16 -18.81
C LYS A 64 14.94 -5.48 -18.94
N ASN A 65 15.82 -5.59 -19.94
CA ASN A 65 16.67 -6.79 -20.15
C ASN A 65 15.89 -8.11 -20.14
N ARG A 66 14.77 -8.18 -20.85
CA ARG A 66 13.84 -9.34 -20.91
C ARG A 66 13.17 -9.72 -19.59
N LYS A 67 13.48 -9.04 -18.47
CA LYS A 67 12.84 -9.24 -17.18
C LYS A 67 11.70 -8.25 -17.00
N ILE A 68 10.59 -8.72 -16.41
CA ILE A 68 9.44 -7.89 -16.05
C ILE A 68 9.38 -7.79 -14.53
N LYS A 69 9.24 -6.57 -14.02
CA LYS A 69 9.06 -6.32 -12.59
C LYS A 69 7.85 -5.40 -12.39
N LYS A 70 7.10 -5.66 -11.32
CA LYS A 70 5.95 -4.88 -10.91
C LYS A 70 6.38 -3.73 -10.02
N TYR A 71 5.81 -2.56 -10.25
CA TYR A 71 6.04 -1.35 -9.46
C TYR A 71 4.72 -0.70 -9.12
N ARG A 72 4.56 -0.22 -7.91
CA ARG A 72 3.41 0.61 -7.51
C ARG A 72 3.63 2.02 -8.03
N ILE A 73 2.61 2.61 -8.67
CA ILE A 73 2.75 3.92 -9.33
C ILE A 73 3.09 5.03 -8.33
N HIS A 74 2.44 5.08 -7.17
CA HIS A 74 2.72 6.10 -6.14
C HIS A 74 4.19 6.12 -5.73
N ARG A 75 4.86 4.95 -5.64
CA ARG A 75 6.28 4.88 -5.32
C ARG A 75 7.15 5.46 -6.44
N LEU A 76 6.83 5.16 -7.70
CA LEU A 76 7.54 5.73 -8.84
C LEU A 76 7.40 7.26 -8.88
N VAL A 77 6.22 7.80 -8.56
CA VAL A 77 6.00 9.24 -8.47
C VAL A 77 6.83 9.83 -7.31
N ALA A 78 6.75 9.24 -6.13
CA ALA A 78 7.51 9.73 -4.97
C ALA A 78 9.02 9.70 -5.22
N GLU A 79 9.55 8.60 -5.75
CA GLU A 79 10.98 8.44 -6.08
C GLU A 79 11.47 9.43 -7.14
N ALA A 80 10.59 9.82 -8.10
CA ALA A 80 10.95 10.76 -9.16
C ALA A 80 10.84 12.22 -8.76
N PHE A 81 9.91 12.58 -7.86
CA PHE A 81 9.54 13.97 -7.62
C PHE A 81 9.81 14.47 -6.20
N LEU A 82 9.83 13.60 -5.20
CA LEU A 82 10.08 13.98 -3.81
C LEU A 82 11.54 13.71 -3.44
N ALA A 83 12.15 14.65 -2.73
CA ALA A 83 13.45 14.41 -2.13
C ALA A 83 13.36 13.30 -1.07
N PRO A 84 14.30 12.35 -1.04
CA PRO A 84 14.31 11.31 0.00
C PRO A 84 14.53 11.96 1.37
N ILE A 85 13.79 11.47 2.37
CA ILE A 85 13.89 11.92 3.76
C ILE A 85 14.51 10.76 4.58
N ALA A 86 15.57 11.04 5.33
CA ALA A 86 16.23 10.03 6.16
C ALA A 86 15.23 9.39 7.15
N GLY A 87 15.20 8.08 7.23
CA GLY A 87 14.28 7.32 8.08
C GLY A 87 12.86 7.16 7.53
N CYS A 88 12.50 7.83 6.43
CA CYS A 88 11.19 7.72 5.80
C CYS A 88 11.29 6.83 4.56
N ASN A 89 10.77 5.62 4.63
CA ASN A 89 10.79 4.63 3.55
C ASN A 89 9.40 4.22 3.05
N ILE A 90 8.37 4.83 3.63
CA ILE A 90 6.97 4.62 3.25
C ILE A 90 6.44 5.85 2.54
N VAL A 91 5.63 5.65 1.52
CA VAL A 91 4.87 6.70 0.85
C VAL A 91 3.44 6.66 1.36
N ASN A 92 3.07 7.69 2.13
CA ASN A 92 1.70 7.88 2.58
C ASN A 92 0.86 8.55 1.49
N HIS A 93 -0.39 8.09 1.28
CA HIS A 93 -1.32 8.62 0.28
C HIS A 93 -2.74 8.09 0.47
N LYS A 94 -3.72 8.76 -0.11
CA LYS A 94 -5.05 8.19 -0.30
C LYS A 94 -5.00 7.11 -1.37
N LYS A 95 -5.61 5.94 -1.13
CA LYS A 95 -5.68 4.85 -2.12
C LYS A 95 -6.30 5.37 -3.43
N ASN A 96 -5.75 4.90 -4.57
CA ASN A 96 -6.16 5.24 -5.93
C ASN A 96 -5.89 6.69 -6.39
N ASP A 97 -5.28 7.55 -5.55
CA ASP A 97 -4.81 8.86 -5.96
C ASP A 97 -3.28 8.93 -5.89
N ASN A 98 -2.63 8.77 -7.05
CA ASN A 98 -1.18 8.74 -7.18
C ASN A 98 -0.58 10.10 -7.59
N ARG A 99 -1.34 11.18 -7.52
CA ARG A 99 -0.85 12.53 -7.82
C ARG A 99 0.19 12.96 -6.79
N LEU A 100 1.24 13.62 -7.26
CA LEU A 100 2.32 14.12 -6.40
C LEU A 100 1.81 14.94 -5.20
N SER A 101 0.79 15.78 -5.42
CA SER A 101 0.18 16.60 -4.36
C SER A 101 -0.46 15.80 -3.21
N ASN A 102 -0.67 14.50 -3.42
CA ASN A 102 -1.28 13.58 -2.45
C ASN A 102 -0.26 12.61 -1.85
N LEU A 103 1.04 12.77 -2.14
CA LEU A 103 2.09 11.85 -1.72
C LEU A 103 3.08 12.55 -0.79
N GLU A 104 3.51 11.83 0.24
CA GLU A 104 4.56 12.26 1.14
C GLU A 104 5.40 11.07 1.61
N TRP A 105 6.69 11.31 1.89
CA TRP A 105 7.51 10.33 2.59
C TRP A 105 7.19 10.37 4.08
N CYS A 106 7.01 9.21 4.69
CA CYS A 106 6.75 9.10 6.12
C CYS A 106 7.43 7.88 6.74
N THR A 107 7.51 7.87 8.06
CA THR A 107 7.91 6.70 8.84
C THR A 107 6.76 5.70 8.94
N GLU A 108 7.06 4.46 9.34
CA GLU A 108 6.03 3.45 9.61
C GLU A 108 5.06 3.89 10.71
N LYS A 109 5.59 4.56 11.74
CA LYS A 109 4.80 5.11 12.86
C LYS A 109 3.80 6.16 12.36
N ASP A 110 4.26 7.12 11.55
CA ASP A 110 3.40 8.18 11.01
C ASP A 110 2.32 7.62 10.09
N ASN A 111 2.69 6.65 9.23
CA ASN A 111 1.73 5.98 8.34
C ASN A 111 0.65 5.23 9.14
N THR A 112 1.03 4.53 10.21
CA THR A 112 0.10 3.85 11.11
C THR A 112 -0.82 4.85 11.80
N HIS A 113 -0.25 5.93 12.33
CA HIS A 113 -1.00 7.00 12.99
C HIS A 113 -2.01 7.64 12.01
N HIS A 114 -1.59 7.97 10.78
CA HIS A 114 -2.47 8.50 9.74
C HIS A 114 -3.60 7.53 9.41
N CYS A 115 -3.30 6.23 9.25
CA CYS A 115 -4.31 5.20 9.00
C CYS A 115 -5.36 5.15 10.12
N ILE A 116 -4.92 5.25 11.36
CA ILE A 116 -5.77 5.16 12.54
C ILE A 116 -6.63 6.43 12.69
N TYR A 117 -6.01 7.58 12.75
CA TYR A 117 -6.65 8.81 13.17
C TYR A 117 -7.23 9.63 12.01
N ALA A 118 -6.50 9.80 10.92
CA ALA A 118 -6.94 10.61 9.79
C ALA A 118 -7.95 9.90 8.90
N LEU A 119 -7.71 8.62 8.60
CA LEU A 119 -8.62 7.82 7.78
C LEU A 119 -9.74 7.17 8.59
N LYS A 120 -9.77 7.38 9.91
CA LYS A 120 -10.74 6.76 10.84
C LYS A 120 -10.87 5.25 10.61
N ASN A 121 -9.77 4.62 10.24
CA ASN A 121 -9.75 3.19 9.97
C ASN A 121 -9.74 2.44 11.32
N LYS A 122 -10.89 1.98 11.73
CA LYS A 122 -11.12 1.33 13.03
C LYS A 122 -10.83 -0.17 12.98
N TRP A 123 -9.83 -0.62 12.19
CA TRP A 123 -9.56 -2.05 12.05
C TRP A 123 -9.27 -2.77 13.39
N TRP A 124 -8.76 -2.07 14.41
CA TRP A 124 -8.56 -2.63 15.75
C TRP A 124 -9.87 -2.80 16.53
N LEU A 125 -10.94 -2.03 16.23
CA LEU A 125 -12.24 -2.23 16.84
C LEU A 125 -12.89 -3.54 16.41
N CYS A 126 -12.51 -4.08 15.25
CA CYS A 126 -12.98 -5.39 14.79
C CYS A 126 -12.45 -6.55 15.66
N HIS A 127 -11.47 -6.30 16.51
CA HIS A 127 -10.87 -7.26 17.43
C HIS A 127 -11.33 -7.06 18.88
N GLU A 128 -12.10 -6.01 19.16
CA GLU A 128 -12.74 -5.82 20.46
C GLU A 128 -13.92 -6.78 20.58
N LYS A 129 -13.70 -7.88 21.27
CA LYS A 129 -14.75 -8.84 21.62
C LYS A 129 -15.37 -8.43 22.94
N ALA A 130 -16.68 -8.22 22.96
CA ALA A 130 -17.42 -8.03 24.19
C ALA A 130 -17.26 -9.25 25.10
N VAL A 131 -17.18 -9.01 26.39
CA VAL A 131 -16.96 -10.02 27.42
C VAL A 131 -18.07 -9.90 28.47
N GLU A 132 -18.60 -11.01 28.91
CA GLU A 132 -19.59 -11.09 29.97
C GLU A 132 -18.96 -11.77 31.19
N GLN A 133 -19.19 -11.19 32.34
CA GLN A 133 -18.77 -11.75 33.64
C GLN A 133 -19.96 -12.40 34.31
N TYR A 134 -19.78 -13.64 34.75
CA TYR A 134 -20.77 -14.42 35.46
C TYR A 134 -20.28 -14.81 36.88
N SER A 135 -21.21 -14.97 37.81
CA SER A 135 -20.92 -15.62 39.09
C SER A 135 -20.70 -17.12 38.90
N LEU A 136 -20.24 -17.80 39.96
CA LEU A 136 -20.07 -19.28 39.94
C LEU A 136 -21.42 -20.03 39.80
N GLU A 137 -22.51 -19.34 40.14
CA GLU A 137 -23.88 -19.85 40.02
C GLU A 137 -24.49 -19.59 38.63
N GLY A 138 -23.72 -18.92 37.72
CA GLY A 138 -24.15 -18.63 36.35
C GLY A 138 -25.00 -17.34 36.21
N ILE A 139 -25.00 -16.48 37.22
CA ILE A 139 -25.72 -15.20 37.19
C ILE A 139 -24.83 -14.16 36.49
N LEU A 140 -25.38 -13.45 35.48
CA LEU A 140 -24.66 -12.36 34.81
C LEU A 140 -24.42 -11.20 35.80
N ILE A 141 -23.15 -10.85 35.98
CA ILE A 141 -22.73 -9.74 36.84
C ILE A 141 -22.57 -8.44 36.03
N GLU A 142 -21.82 -8.50 34.93
CA GLU A 142 -21.49 -7.29 34.15
C GLU A 142 -21.17 -7.64 32.68
N ARG A 143 -21.34 -6.66 31.77
CA ARG A 143 -20.97 -6.72 30.37
C ARG A 143 -19.96 -5.65 30.05
N TYR A 144 -18.84 -6.04 29.42
CA TYR A 144 -17.76 -5.17 29.01
C TYR A 144 -17.65 -5.13 27.48
N SER A 145 -17.33 -3.96 26.94
CA SER A 145 -17.17 -3.78 25.48
C SER A 145 -15.92 -4.51 24.94
N SER A 146 -14.95 -4.77 25.81
CA SER A 146 -13.70 -5.43 25.43
C SER A 146 -13.03 -6.17 26.61
N ILE A 147 -12.13 -7.11 26.29
CA ILE A 147 -11.25 -7.77 27.27
C ILE A 147 -10.44 -6.72 28.05
N THR A 148 -10.02 -5.63 27.38
CA THR A 148 -9.23 -4.56 28.03
C THR A 148 -10.04 -3.82 29.08
N GLU A 149 -11.29 -3.53 28.83
CA GLU A 149 -12.20 -2.90 29.78
C GLU A 149 -12.47 -3.82 30.98
N ALA A 150 -12.78 -5.08 30.70
CA ALA A 150 -12.99 -6.10 31.72
C ALA A 150 -11.75 -6.24 32.63
N ALA A 151 -10.54 -6.30 32.05
CA ALA A 151 -9.28 -6.40 32.78
C ALA A 151 -9.07 -5.22 33.73
N LYS A 152 -9.36 -4.00 33.28
CA LYS A 152 -9.26 -2.78 34.10
C LYS A 152 -10.28 -2.76 35.23
N SER A 153 -11.53 -3.16 34.95
CA SER A 153 -12.62 -3.14 35.92
C SER A 153 -12.39 -4.15 37.05
N VAL A 154 -11.94 -5.37 36.69
CA VAL A 154 -11.79 -6.50 37.64
C VAL A 154 -10.37 -6.51 38.28
N GLY A 155 -9.42 -5.71 37.75
CA GLY A 155 -8.04 -5.67 38.27
C GLY A 155 -7.22 -6.92 37.94
N ILE A 156 -7.55 -7.63 36.86
CA ILE A 156 -6.88 -8.87 36.43
C ILE A 156 -6.13 -8.61 35.12
N LEU A 157 -5.07 -9.36 34.85
CA LEU A 157 -4.30 -9.25 33.62
C LEU A 157 -5.16 -9.57 32.38
N HIS A 158 -5.01 -8.78 31.32
CA HIS A 158 -5.66 -9.00 30.02
C HIS A 158 -5.48 -10.43 29.51
N SER A 159 -4.26 -11.00 29.66
CA SER A 159 -3.93 -12.37 29.26
C SER A 159 -4.78 -13.43 29.99
N SER A 160 -5.04 -13.22 31.28
CA SER A 160 -5.84 -14.14 32.10
C SER A 160 -7.28 -14.18 31.65
N ILE A 161 -7.90 -13.01 31.40
CA ILE A 161 -9.27 -12.94 30.88
C ILE A 161 -9.33 -13.54 29.47
N SER A 162 -8.34 -13.23 28.62
CA SER A 162 -8.28 -13.81 27.28
C SER A 162 -8.18 -15.34 27.30
N SER A 163 -7.39 -15.91 28.22
CA SER A 163 -7.28 -17.36 28.40
C SER A 163 -8.60 -17.97 28.86
N CYS A 164 -9.25 -17.36 29.83
CA CYS A 164 -10.55 -17.79 30.34
C CYS A 164 -11.61 -17.79 29.21
N CYS A 165 -11.72 -16.71 28.45
CA CYS A 165 -12.67 -16.61 27.32
C CYS A 165 -12.41 -17.64 26.21
N ASN A 166 -11.18 -18.15 26.10
CA ASN A 166 -10.80 -19.18 25.12
C ASN A 166 -10.78 -20.60 25.71
N GLY A 167 -11.29 -20.79 26.93
CA GLY A 167 -11.35 -22.12 27.60
C GLY A 167 -9.97 -22.67 27.96
N LYS A 168 -8.96 -21.81 28.12
CA LYS A 168 -7.62 -22.18 28.59
C LYS A 168 -7.51 -21.75 30.04
N THR A 169 -7.71 -22.66 30.94
CA THR A 169 -7.45 -22.50 32.39
C THR A 169 -6.03 -22.96 32.71
#